data_103e0acf1d0768accb117dfd2544b7ec
#
_entry.id   103e0acf1d0768accb117dfd2544b7ec
#
_cell.length_a   1.000
_cell.length_b   1.000
_cell.length_c   1.000
_cell.angle_alpha   90.00
_cell.angle_beta   90.00
_cell.angle_gamma   90.00
#
_symmetry.space_group_name_H-M   'P 1'
#
loop_
_entity.id
_entity.type
_entity.pdbx_description
1 polymer ?
#
loop_
_entity_poly.entity_id
_entity_poly.type
_entity_poly.pdbx_seq_one_letter_code
_entity_poly.pdbx_strand_id
1 'polypeptide(L)'
;MMKGNSSADEALSMLHEIRSSTGEMDTWGLPDEVIRSFCESDDKLIIAIEEGYSNHMKIRGSADSSMLMLEESILVDKLQDDIVNFYAPATVNPYVALSGKGPWIITSHGAVVHDNGGYGMLGAGHGPDSVISAMSENWVMANVMTPSFSHKRLSDALKVELGHTRGSCPFSKFICMNSGSESVTVALRIADVNAMKHTSKGGKYE
;
A
#
# COMPACT_ATOMS: atom_id res chain seq x y z
N MET A 1 -15.48 -3.53 -12.17
CA MET A 1 -14.44 -2.50 -12.33
C MET A 1 -15.15 -1.16 -12.25
N MET A 2 -14.83 -0.33 -11.27
CA MET A 2 -15.31 1.05 -11.25
C MET A 2 -14.69 1.77 -12.45
N LYS A 3 -15.50 2.56 -13.17
CA LYS A 3 -15.01 3.48 -14.19
C LYS A 3 -14.92 4.86 -13.56
N GLY A 4 -13.87 5.61 -13.89
CA GLY A 4 -13.85 7.04 -13.63
C GLY A 4 -14.98 7.72 -14.40
N ASN A 5 -15.61 8.70 -13.78
CA ASN A 5 -16.77 9.38 -14.37
C ASN A 5 -16.37 10.63 -15.17
N SER A 6 -15.18 11.16 -14.90
CA SER A 6 -14.68 12.40 -15.50
C SER A 6 -13.91 12.15 -16.80
N SER A 7 -13.95 13.12 -17.69
CA SER A 7 -13.05 13.17 -18.85
C SER A 7 -11.61 13.53 -18.42
N ALA A 8 -10.63 13.35 -19.30
CA ALA A 8 -9.25 13.75 -19.04
C ALA A 8 -9.12 15.26 -18.77
N ASP A 9 -9.92 16.10 -19.43
CA ASP A 9 -9.95 17.54 -19.20
C ASP A 9 -10.51 17.92 -17.82
N GLU A 10 -11.58 17.26 -17.40
CA GLU A 10 -12.14 17.44 -16.06
C GLU A 10 -11.18 16.99 -14.98
N ALA A 11 -10.50 15.84 -15.16
CA ALA A 11 -9.47 15.35 -14.24
C ALA A 11 -8.32 16.36 -14.11
N LEU A 12 -7.81 16.91 -15.20
CA LEU A 12 -6.79 17.95 -15.16
C LEU A 12 -7.28 19.23 -14.47
N SER A 13 -8.54 19.62 -14.69
CA SER A 13 -9.14 20.79 -14.01
C SER A 13 -9.15 20.59 -12.48
N MET A 14 -9.49 19.40 -11.99
CA MET A 14 -9.43 19.04 -10.57
C MET A 14 -8.01 19.17 -10.01
N LEU A 15 -7.00 18.67 -10.73
CA LEU A 15 -5.60 18.80 -10.32
C LEU A 15 -5.15 20.26 -10.27
N HIS A 16 -5.54 21.08 -11.27
CA HIS A 16 -5.22 22.51 -11.28
C HIS A 16 -5.88 23.24 -10.10
N GLU A 17 -7.09 22.88 -9.71
CA GLU A 17 -7.74 23.44 -8.52
C GLU A 17 -7.00 23.07 -7.24
N ILE A 18 -6.55 21.80 -7.09
CA ILE A 18 -5.71 21.40 -5.95
C ILE A 18 -4.43 22.28 -5.93
N ARG A 19 -3.67 22.30 -7.03
CA ARG A 19 -2.40 23.05 -7.14
C ARG A 19 -2.55 24.54 -6.89
N SER A 20 -3.66 25.14 -7.30
CA SER A 20 -3.91 26.58 -7.08
C SER A 20 -4.37 26.94 -5.67
N SER A 21 -4.77 25.97 -4.87
CA SER A 21 -5.32 26.12 -3.52
C SER A 21 -4.45 25.49 -2.44
N THR A 22 -3.19 25.20 -2.74
CA THR A 22 -2.18 24.66 -1.82
C THR A 22 -0.92 25.51 -1.82
N GLY A 23 0.00 25.25 -0.89
CA GLY A 23 1.32 25.85 -0.85
C GLY A 23 2.23 25.42 -1.99
N GLU A 24 3.51 25.72 -1.90
CA GLU A 24 4.51 25.34 -2.90
C GLU A 24 4.69 23.82 -2.93
N MET A 25 4.70 23.27 -4.14
CA MET A 25 4.86 21.83 -4.40
C MET A 25 6.31 21.51 -4.71
N ASP A 26 6.94 20.67 -3.91
CA ASP A 26 8.33 20.21 -4.10
C ASP A 26 8.40 18.91 -4.93
N THR A 27 7.33 18.10 -4.89
CA THR A 27 7.30 16.80 -5.57
C THR A 27 7.16 16.95 -7.07
N TRP A 28 8.12 16.41 -7.81
CA TRP A 28 8.03 16.29 -9.26
C TRP A 28 7.02 15.22 -9.65
N GLY A 29 5.85 15.68 -10.10
CA GLY A 29 4.81 14.82 -10.68
C GLY A 29 4.94 14.68 -12.19
N LEU A 30 4.05 13.88 -12.78
CA LEU A 30 3.93 13.80 -14.24
C LEU A 30 3.44 15.13 -14.82
N PRO A 31 3.92 15.53 -16.03
CA PRO A 31 3.41 16.70 -16.73
C PRO A 31 1.99 16.46 -17.25
N ASP A 32 1.21 17.52 -17.41
CA ASP A 32 -0.22 17.47 -17.75
C ASP A 32 -0.53 16.74 -19.06
N GLU A 33 0.33 16.86 -20.07
CA GLU A 33 0.21 16.14 -21.33
C GLU A 33 0.33 14.62 -21.16
N VAL A 34 1.20 14.18 -20.24
CA VAL A 34 1.39 12.77 -19.90
C VAL A 34 0.21 12.27 -19.08
N ILE A 35 -0.26 13.07 -18.10
CA ILE A 35 -1.46 12.76 -17.31
C ILE A 35 -2.67 12.58 -18.23
N ARG A 36 -2.88 13.48 -19.18
CA ARG A 36 -3.96 13.40 -20.17
C ARG A 36 -3.93 12.08 -20.94
N SER A 37 -2.76 11.71 -21.46
CA SER A 37 -2.58 10.46 -22.21
C SER A 37 -2.88 9.22 -21.37
N PHE A 38 -2.51 9.22 -20.10
CA PHE A 38 -2.84 8.11 -19.20
C PHE A 38 -4.32 8.09 -18.82
N CYS A 39 -4.97 9.23 -18.60
CA CYS A 39 -6.42 9.29 -18.36
C CYS A 39 -7.25 8.70 -19.53
N GLU A 40 -6.76 8.77 -20.76
CA GLU A 40 -7.42 8.17 -21.92
C GLU A 40 -7.29 6.63 -21.96
N SER A 41 -6.30 6.06 -21.26
CA SER A 41 -5.95 4.63 -21.33
C SER A 41 -6.12 3.87 -20.02
N ASP A 42 -6.17 4.55 -18.86
CA ASP A 42 -6.26 3.93 -17.54
C ASP A 42 -7.27 4.65 -16.64
N ASP A 43 -8.48 4.11 -16.55
CA ASP A 43 -9.56 4.61 -15.68
C ASP A 43 -9.12 4.74 -14.20
N LYS A 44 -8.08 3.99 -13.75
CA LYS A 44 -7.60 4.07 -12.38
C LYS A 44 -6.97 5.43 -12.05
N LEU A 45 -6.33 6.07 -13.02
CA LEU A 45 -5.80 7.42 -12.83
C LEU A 45 -6.93 8.42 -12.62
N ILE A 46 -8.00 8.35 -13.43
CA ILE A 46 -9.16 9.22 -13.24
C ILE A 46 -9.78 9.02 -11.86
N ILE A 47 -9.98 7.77 -11.44
CA ILE A 47 -10.52 7.46 -10.11
C ILE A 47 -9.61 8.03 -9.01
N ALA A 48 -8.30 7.88 -9.12
CA ALA A 48 -7.36 8.43 -8.15
C ALA A 48 -7.46 9.97 -8.07
N ILE A 49 -7.61 10.65 -9.20
CA ILE A 49 -7.75 12.12 -9.26
C ILE A 49 -9.09 12.55 -8.63
N GLU A 50 -10.20 11.91 -8.97
CA GLU A 50 -11.53 12.20 -8.41
C GLU A 50 -11.54 12.03 -6.88
N GLU A 51 -10.97 10.92 -6.38
CA GLU A 51 -10.85 10.66 -4.95
C GLU A 51 -9.91 11.68 -4.27
N GLY A 52 -8.78 12.00 -4.90
CA GLY A 52 -7.84 13.00 -4.40
C GLY A 52 -8.49 14.37 -4.27
N TYR A 53 -9.20 14.80 -5.30
CA TYR A 53 -9.96 16.05 -5.29
C TYR A 53 -11.04 16.06 -4.19
N SER A 54 -11.81 14.98 -4.08
CA SER A 54 -12.81 14.83 -3.02
C SER A 54 -12.20 14.94 -1.62
N ASN A 55 -11.05 14.29 -1.39
CA ASN A 55 -10.35 14.35 -0.11
C ASN A 55 -9.76 15.75 0.15
N HIS A 56 -9.20 16.41 -0.88
CA HIS A 56 -8.75 17.80 -0.79
C HIS A 56 -9.90 18.72 -0.34
N MET A 57 -11.08 18.60 -0.95
CA MET A 57 -12.23 19.41 -0.58
C MET A 57 -12.72 19.16 0.85
N LYS A 58 -12.64 17.90 1.32
CA LYS A 58 -12.96 17.57 2.73
C LYS A 58 -11.99 18.25 3.70
N ILE A 59 -10.68 18.19 3.42
CA ILE A 59 -9.66 18.82 4.27
C ILE A 59 -9.83 20.33 4.25
N ARG A 60 -10.07 20.92 3.07
CA ARG A 60 -10.33 22.37 2.91
C ARG A 60 -11.55 22.85 3.71
N GLY A 61 -12.54 21.99 3.89
CA GLY A 61 -13.73 22.26 4.72
C GLY A 61 -13.58 21.91 6.21
N SER A 62 -12.41 21.45 6.66
CA SER A 62 -12.13 21.03 8.03
C SER A 62 -11.28 22.03 8.82
N ALA A 63 -10.98 21.71 10.08
CA ALA A 63 -10.05 22.47 10.91
C ALA A 63 -8.62 22.46 10.39
N ASP A 64 -8.27 21.46 9.56
CA ASP A 64 -6.93 21.26 9.01
C ASP A 64 -6.69 22.06 7.71
N SER A 65 -7.65 22.86 7.28
CA SER A 65 -7.59 23.61 6.01
C SER A 65 -6.34 24.48 5.86
N SER A 66 -5.85 25.07 6.96
CA SER A 66 -4.62 25.89 6.95
C SER A 66 -3.36 25.07 6.65
N MET A 67 -3.38 23.78 6.86
CA MET A 67 -2.23 22.90 6.59
C MET A 67 -2.01 22.72 5.09
N LEU A 68 -3.05 22.81 4.27
CA LEU A 68 -2.93 22.74 2.80
C LEU A 68 -2.14 23.91 2.22
N MET A 69 -2.06 25.05 2.92
CA MET A 69 -1.34 26.25 2.49
C MET A 69 0.15 26.22 2.84
N LEU A 70 0.62 25.21 3.56
CA LEU A 70 2.04 25.03 3.86
C LEU A 70 2.78 24.57 2.61
N GLU A 71 4.07 24.89 2.50
CA GLU A 71 4.97 24.22 1.56
C GLU A 71 4.98 22.72 1.80
N GLU A 72 5.11 21.91 0.76
CA GLU A 72 4.97 20.46 0.85
C GLU A 72 5.93 19.84 1.86
N SER A 73 7.19 20.26 1.87
CA SER A 73 8.20 19.80 2.83
C SER A 73 7.83 20.14 4.28
N ILE A 74 7.31 21.34 4.52
CA ILE A 74 6.87 21.77 5.85
C ILE A 74 5.65 20.97 6.31
N LEU A 75 4.72 20.67 5.39
CA LEU A 75 3.59 19.82 5.69
C LEU A 75 4.02 18.40 6.07
N VAL A 76 4.96 17.81 5.33
CA VAL A 76 5.51 16.48 5.63
C VAL A 76 6.13 16.46 7.03
N ASP A 77 6.99 17.41 7.35
CA ASP A 77 7.65 17.51 8.66
C ASP A 77 6.62 17.64 9.78
N LYS A 78 5.63 18.50 9.60
CA LYS A 78 4.58 18.73 10.61
C LYS A 78 3.72 17.48 10.86
N LEU A 79 3.45 16.69 9.84
CA LEU A 79 2.68 15.44 9.96
C LEU A 79 3.50 14.30 10.59
N GLN A 80 4.83 14.41 10.59
CA GLN A 80 5.75 13.43 11.19
C GLN A 80 6.17 13.77 12.63
N ASP A 81 5.90 14.97 13.10
CA ASP A 81 6.47 15.53 14.35
C ASP A 81 6.14 14.67 15.59
N ASP A 82 4.95 14.09 15.65
CA ASP A 82 4.52 13.25 16.77
C ASP A 82 4.81 11.75 16.58
N ILE A 83 5.46 11.36 15.48
CA ILE A 83 5.69 9.95 15.13
C ILE A 83 7.17 9.62 15.15
N VAL A 84 7.57 8.64 15.95
CA VAL A 84 8.94 8.11 15.91
C VAL A 84 9.15 7.32 14.62
N ASN A 85 9.89 7.90 13.69
CA ASN A 85 10.33 7.20 12.49
C ASN A 85 11.65 6.47 12.78
N PHE A 86 11.64 5.14 12.71
CA PHE A 86 12.83 4.31 12.93
C PHE A 86 13.67 4.08 11.66
N TYR A 87 13.21 4.57 10.52
CA TYR A 87 14.00 4.62 9.30
C TYR A 87 14.85 5.90 9.23
N ALA A 88 15.87 5.90 8.37
CA ALA A 88 16.64 7.11 8.14
C ALA A 88 15.74 8.24 7.59
N PRO A 89 15.93 9.51 8.03
CA PRO A 89 15.10 10.63 7.58
C PRO A 89 14.96 10.73 6.05
N ALA A 90 16.03 10.43 5.31
CA ALA A 90 16.03 10.45 3.85
C ALA A 90 15.13 9.37 3.19
N THR A 91 14.54 8.46 3.96
CA THR A 91 13.61 7.44 3.47
C THR A 91 12.14 7.82 3.64
N VAL A 92 11.85 8.94 4.29
CA VAL A 92 10.48 9.49 4.35
C VAL A 92 10.09 9.96 2.96
N ASN A 93 8.90 9.60 2.50
CA ASN A 93 8.40 10.12 1.23
C ASN A 93 8.26 11.64 1.30
N PRO A 94 8.71 12.38 0.28
CA PRO A 94 8.73 13.85 0.31
C PRO A 94 7.35 14.46 0.04
N TYR A 95 6.27 13.69 0.08
CA TYR A 95 4.91 14.12 -0.21
C TYR A 95 3.88 13.48 0.72
N VAL A 96 2.72 14.10 0.79
CA VAL A 96 1.54 13.58 1.48
C VAL A 96 0.55 13.06 0.46
N ALA A 97 0.21 11.77 0.51
CA ALA A 97 -0.77 11.19 -0.39
C ALA A 97 -2.20 11.54 0.03
N LEU A 98 -3.03 12.01 -0.91
CA LEU A 98 -4.48 12.23 -0.74
C LEU A 98 -5.30 11.02 -1.17
N SER A 99 -4.87 10.35 -2.22
CA SER A 99 -5.56 9.18 -2.79
C SER A 99 -4.57 8.29 -3.52
N GLY A 100 -5.02 7.06 -3.79
CA GLY A 100 -4.27 6.14 -4.63
C GLY A 100 -5.16 5.05 -5.22
N LYS A 101 -4.98 4.76 -6.52
CA LYS A 101 -5.67 3.69 -7.22
C LYS A 101 -4.75 2.98 -8.21
N GLY A 102 -4.63 1.66 -8.08
CA GLY A 102 -3.67 0.91 -8.88
C GLY A 102 -2.24 1.43 -8.64
N PRO A 103 -1.49 1.84 -9.68
CA PRO A 103 -0.14 2.39 -9.52
C PRO A 103 -0.13 3.91 -9.26
N TRP A 104 -1.27 4.58 -9.20
CA TRP A 104 -1.35 6.03 -9.17
C TRP A 104 -1.51 6.56 -7.77
N ILE A 105 -0.76 7.62 -7.44
CA ILE A 105 -0.90 8.42 -6.21
C ILE A 105 -1.14 9.87 -6.62
N ILE A 106 -2.08 10.51 -5.95
CA ILE A 106 -2.30 11.97 -6.02
C ILE A 106 -1.86 12.56 -4.69
N THR A 107 -0.95 13.54 -4.75
CA THR A 107 -0.42 14.18 -3.54
C THR A 107 -1.30 15.33 -3.06
N SER A 108 -1.08 15.78 -1.84
CA SER A 108 -1.76 16.94 -1.24
C SER A 108 -1.60 18.22 -2.05
N HIS A 109 -0.50 18.37 -2.78
CA HIS A 109 -0.17 19.53 -3.62
C HIS A 109 -0.48 19.29 -5.10
N GLY A 110 -1.16 18.18 -5.44
CA GLY A 110 -1.65 17.90 -6.80
C GLY A 110 -0.60 17.33 -7.76
N ALA A 111 0.50 16.78 -7.24
CA ALA A 111 1.37 15.97 -8.07
C ALA A 111 0.72 14.61 -8.35
N VAL A 112 0.91 14.12 -9.58
CA VAL A 112 0.56 12.75 -9.97
C VAL A 112 1.84 11.92 -10.01
N VAL A 113 1.89 10.88 -9.17
CA VAL A 113 3.05 10.00 -9.03
C VAL A 113 2.67 8.59 -9.44
N HIS A 114 3.55 7.92 -10.19
CA HIS A 114 3.42 6.50 -10.50
C HIS A 114 4.24 5.69 -9.51
N ASP A 115 3.55 4.95 -8.63
CA ASP A 115 4.19 4.07 -7.66
C ASP A 115 4.53 2.71 -8.29
N ASN A 116 5.82 2.42 -8.38
CA ASN A 116 6.35 1.18 -8.94
C ASN A 116 6.37 0.01 -7.95
N GLY A 117 5.47 0.00 -6.99
CA GLY A 117 5.22 -1.16 -6.13
C GLY A 117 5.56 -0.98 -4.66
N GLY A 118 5.75 0.25 -4.16
CA GLY A 118 5.84 0.55 -2.72
C GLY A 118 6.76 -0.39 -1.95
N TYR A 119 8.01 -0.52 -2.34
CA TYR A 119 8.98 -1.49 -1.78
C TYR A 119 8.55 -2.98 -1.94
N GLY A 120 7.72 -3.29 -2.93
CA GLY A 120 7.19 -4.65 -3.14
C GLY A 120 6.04 -5.04 -2.21
N MET A 121 5.53 -4.12 -1.39
CA MET A 121 4.43 -4.40 -0.45
C MET A 121 3.04 -4.26 -1.09
N LEU A 122 2.92 -3.51 -2.18
CA LEU A 122 1.66 -3.21 -2.83
C LEU A 122 1.51 -3.93 -4.18
N GLY A 123 1.76 -5.23 -4.23
CA GLY A 123 1.65 -6.01 -5.46
C GLY A 123 0.27 -5.98 -6.14
N ALA A 124 -0.79 -5.67 -5.39
CA ALA A 124 -2.15 -5.47 -5.91
C ALA A 124 -2.45 -4.00 -6.27
N GLY A 125 -1.52 -3.07 -6.05
CA GLY A 125 -1.69 -1.64 -6.20
C GLY A 125 -2.50 -1.00 -5.07
N HIS A 126 -2.70 0.32 -5.16
CA HIS A 126 -3.51 1.08 -4.22
C HIS A 126 -5.00 0.79 -4.41
N GLY A 127 -5.74 0.69 -3.31
CA GLY A 127 -7.20 0.52 -3.32
C GLY A 127 -7.70 -0.66 -4.18
N PRO A 128 -7.17 -1.89 -4.04
CA PRO A 128 -7.57 -3.03 -4.89
C PRO A 128 -8.99 -3.47 -4.57
N ASP A 129 -9.92 -3.31 -5.52
CA ASP A 129 -11.35 -3.56 -5.32
C ASP A 129 -11.65 -4.99 -4.82
N SER A 130 -10.94 -5.98 -5.34
CA SER A 130 -11.13 -7.38 -4.95
C SER A 130 -10.76 -7.65 -3.49
N VAL A 131 -9.69 -7.02 -2.99
CA VAL A 131 -9.25 -7.16 -1.60
C VAL A 131 -10.21 -6.41 -0.67
N ILE A 132 -10.56 -5.16 -1.01
CA ILE A 132 -11.48 -4.33 -0.21
C ILE A 132 -12.85 -5.01 -0.14
N SER A 133 -13.37 -5.52 -1.27
CA SER A 133 -14.63 -6.26 -1.31
C SER A 133 -14.57 -7.52 -0.43
N ALA A 134 -13.49 -8.28 -0.51
CA ALA A 134 -13.33 -9.46 0.34
C ALA A 134 -13.26 -9.10 1.84
N MET A 135 -12.64 -7.97 2.20
CA MET A 135 -12.58 -7.50 3.59
C MET A 135 -13.91 -6.98 4.12
N SER A 136 -14.82 -6.55 3.26
CA SER A 136 -16.15 -6.06 3.63
C SER A 136 -17.20 -7.15 3.84
N GLU A 137 -16.88 -8.42 3.53
CA GLU A 137 -17.76 -9.55 3.75
C GLU A 137 -17.93 -9.87 5.24
N ASN A 138 -19.09 -10.45 5.61
CA ASN A 138 -19.38 -10.87 6.98
C ASN A 138 -18.63 -12.15 7.36
N TRP A 139 -17.34 -12.01 7.64
CA TRP A 139 -16.51 -13.12 8.09
C TRP A 139 -16.67 -13.39 9.58
N VAL A 140 -16.59 -14.67 9.97
CA VAL A 140 -16.48 -15.05 11.38
C VAL A 140 -15.08 -14.69 11.87
N MET A 141 -14.98 -13.67 12.72
CA MET A 141 -13.72 -13.21 13.32
C MET A 141 -13.47 -13.96 14.64
N ALA A 142 -13.23 -15.27 14.53
CA ALA A 142 -12.85 -16.10 15.66
C ALA A 142 -11.34 -16.01 15.92
N ASN A 143 -10.88 -16.50 17.08
CA ASN A 143 -9.46 -16.53 17.36
C ASN A 143 -8.72 -17.52 16.45
N VAL A 144 -7.39 -17.37 16.36
CA VAL A 144 -6.51 -18.16 15.48
C VAL A 144 -6.57 -19.69 15.71
N MET A 145 -7.03 -20.12 16.90
CA MET A 145 -7.18 -21.54 17.24
C MET A 145 -8.48 -22.17 16.72
N THR A 146 -9.39 -21.35 16.19
CA THR A 146 -10.65 -21.84 15.62
C THR A 146 -10.43 -22.25 14.15
N PRO A 147 -10.62 -23.53 13.79
CA PRO A 147 -10.49 -23.96 12.40
C PRO A 147 -11.47 -23.23 11.48
N SER A 148 -11.02 -22.84 10.30
CA SER A 148 -11.87 -22.19 9.30
C SER A 148 -11.61 -22.71 7.90
N PHE A 149 -12.64 -22.65 7.06
CA PHE A 149 -12.51 -22.96 5.62
C PHE A 149 -11.57 -21.94 4.92
N SER A 150 -11.51 -20.71 5.40
CA SER A 150 -10.62 -19.69 4.83
C SER A 150 -9.15 -20.07 5.00
N HIS A 151 -8.73 -20.58 6.17
CA HIS A 151 -7.38 -21.07 6.38
C HIS A 151 -7.03 -22.24 5.45
N LYS A 152 -7.99 -23.16 5.24
CA LYS A 152 -7.77 -24.28 4.32
C LYS A 152 -7.60 -23.79 2.88
N ARG A 153 -8.47 -22.90 2.42
CA ARG A 153 -8.38 -22.30 1.07
C ARG A 153 -7.07 -21.55 0.86
N LEU A 154 -6.63 -20.75 1.86
CA LEU A 154 -5.35 -20.05 1.80
C LEU A 154 -4.18 -21.04 1.68
N SER A 155 -4.15 -22.09 2.51
CA SER A 155 -3.06 -23.09 2.46
C SER A 155 -3.03 -23.85 1.15
N ASP A 156 -4.17 -24.13 0.54
CA ASP A 156 -4.24 -24.79 -0.76
C ASP A 156 -3.77 -23.86 -1.89
N ALA A 157 -4.20 -22.61 -1.88
CA ALA A 157 -3.73 -21.60 -2.83
C ALA A 157 -2.21 -21.40 -2.72
N LEU A 158 -1.66 -21.28 -1.51
CA LEU A 158 -0.21 -21.17 -1.29
C LEU A 158 0.54 -22.38 -1.84
N LYS A 159 0.01 -23.59 -1.70
CA LYS A 159 0.64 -24.80 -2.27
C LYS A 159 0.66 -24.77 -3.79
N VAL A 160 -0.40 -24.30 -4.42
CA VAL A 160 -0.48 -24.16 -5.88
C VAL A 160 0.54 -23.12 -6.35
N GLU A 161 0.52 -21.92 -5.79
CA GLU A 161 1.38 -20.82 -6.21
C GLU A 161 2.87 -21.10 -5.99
N LEU A 162 3.25 -21.66 -4.84
CA LEU A 162 4.65 -22.00 -4.54
C LEU A 162 5.14 -23.24 -5.26
N GLY A 163 4.22 -24.07 -5.74
CA GLY A 163 4.53 -25.32 -6.45
C GLY A 163 4.52 -25.22 -7.97
N HIS A 164 3.95 -24.16 -8.56
CA HIS A 164 3.62 -24.13 -9.99
C HIS A 164 4.83 -24.30 -10.92
N THR A 165 6.01 -23.77 -10.57
CA THR A 165 7.24 -23.92 -11.35
C THR A 165 8.04 -25.18 -11.03
N ARG A 166 7.69 -25.89 -9.94
CA ARG A 166 8.43 -27.04 -9.41
C ARG A 166 7.67 -28.36 -9.51
N GLY A 167 6.45 -28.31 -10.04
CA GLY A 167 5.53 -29.45 -10.11
C GLY A 167 4.88 -29.84 -8.77
N SER A 168 5.43 -29.40 -7.62
CA SER A 168 4.83 -29.59 -6.30
C SER A 168 5.36 -28.58 -5.30
N CYS A 169 4.55 -28.23 -4.29
CA CYS A 169 4.99 -27.35 -3.22
C CYS A 169 6.01 -28.07 -2.30
N PRO A 170 7.19 -27.46 -2.04
CA PRO A 170 8.19 -28.05 -1.16
C PRO A 170 7.80 -27.96 0.32
N PHE A 171 6.76 -27.19 0.67
CA PHE A 171 6.33 -26.97 2.04
C PHE A 171 5.02 -27.71 2.35
N SER A 172 5.00 -28.41 3.48
CA SER A 172 3.81 -29.13 3.96
C SER A 172 2.90 -28.27 4.83
N LYS A 173 3.46 -27.26 5.51
CA LYS A 173 2.76 -26.38 6.47
C LYS A 173 3.21 -24.93 6.33
N PHE A 174 2.34 -24.01 6.72
CA PHE A 174 2.57 -22.57 6.67
C PHE A 174 2.30 -21.96 8.05
N ILE A 175 3.08 -20.95 8.42
CA ILE A 175 2.84 -20.08 9.56
C ILE A 175 2.63 -18.68 9.00
N CYS A 176 1.42 -18.14 9.19
CA CYS A 176 1.08 -16.79 8.74
C CYS A 176 1.36 -15.81 9.88
N MET A 177 2.13 -14.77 9.59
CA MET A 177 2.47 -13.69 10.51
C MET A 177 2.00 -12.35 9.92
N ASN A 178 1.93 -11.31 10.76
CA ASN A 178 1.44 -9.99 10.34
C ASN A 178 2.49 -9.16 9.57
N SER A 179 3.76 -9.52 9.69
CA SER A 179 4.85 -8.80 9.00
C SER A 179 6.00 -9.73 8.60
N GLY A 180 6.82 -9.27 7.65
CA GLY A 180 8.04 -9.95 7.25
C GLY A 180 9.05 -10.07 8.42
N SER A 181 9.18 -9.05 9.27
CA SER A 181 10.04 -9.06 10.44
C SER A 181 9.64 -10.13 11.45
N GLU A 182 8.35 -10.27 11.73
CA GLU A 182 7.83 -11.35 12.58
C GLU A 182 8.10 -12.72 11.96
N SER A 183 7.90 -12.86 10.66
CA SER A 183 8.16 -14.12 9.93
C SER A 183 9.63 -14.52 10.02
N VAL A 184 10.57 -13.58 9.87
CA VAL A 184 12.00 -13.82 10.04
C VAL A 184 12.33 -14.19 11.46
N THR A 185 11.78 -13.51 12.47
CA THR A 185 11.97 -13.84 13.90
C THR A 185 11.53 -15.26 14.19
N VAL A 186 10.36 -15.68 13.70
CA VAL A 186 9.86 -17.06 13.88
C VAL A 186 10.74 -18.06 13.16
N ALA A 187 11.19 -17.76 11.94
CA ALA A 187 12.08 -18.63 11.18
C ALA A 187 13.42 -18.86 11.89
N LEU A 188 14.03 -17.80 12.41
CA LEU A 188 15.26 -17.89 13.22
C LEU A 188 15.03 -18.74 14.45
N ARG A 189 13.93 -18.55 15.17
CA ARG A 189 13.60 -19.35 16.36
C ARG A 189 13.45 -20.83 16.05
N ILE A 190 12.81 -21.16 14.93
CA ILE A 190 12.69 -22.55 14.46
C ILE A 190 14.07 -23.13 14.13
N ALA A 191 14.93 -22.35 13.46
CA ALA A 191 16.29 -22.76 13.13
C ALA A 191 17.13 -23.04 14.38
N ASP A 192 17.06 -22.16 15.38
CA ASP A 192 17.78 -22.32 16.66
C ASP A 192 17.33 -23.60 17.40
N VAL A 193 16.02 -23.80 17.55
CA VAL A 193 15.46 -24.99 18.20
C VAL A 193 15.88 -26.26 17.46
N ASN A 194 15.86 -26.22 16.13
CA ASN A 194 16.28 -27.35 15.30
C ASN A 194 17.78 -27.64 15.44
N ALA A 195 18.63 -26.59 15.43
CA ALA A 195 20.06 -26.71 15.68
C ALA A 195 20.36 -27.32 17.04
N MET A 196 19.74 -26.78 18.10
CA MET A 196 19.88 -27.32 19.48
C MET A 196 19.47 -28.79 19.57
N LYS A 197 18.39 -29.20 18.92
CA LYS A 197 17.94 -30.59 18.92
C LYS A 197 18.91 -31.53 18.22
N HIS A 198 19.54 -31.06 17.12
CA HIS A 198 20.44 -31.89 16.33
C HIS A 198 21.89 -31.93 16.86
N THR A 199 22.29 -30.96 17.68
CA THR A 199 23.64 -30.88 18.30
C THR A 199 23.66 -31.27 19.79
N SER A 200 22.49 -31.57 20.39
CA SER A 200 22.41 -32.08 21.74
C SER A 200 22.82 -33.56 21.81
N LYS A 201 23.13 -34.06 23.03
CA LYS A 201 23.51 -35.46 23.27
C LYS A 201 22.51 -36.43 22.63
N GLY A 202 23.00 -37.33 21.80
CA GLY A 202 22.16 -38.26 21.00
C GLY A 202 21.55 -37.64 19.73
N GLY A 203 21.91 -36.42 19.44
CA GLY A 203 21.48 -35.74 18.19
C GLY A 203 22.25 -36.19 16.94
N LYS A 204 21.78 -35.78 15.76
CA LYS A 204 22.36 -36.17 14.48
C LYS A 204 23.83 -35.69 14.28
N TYR A 205 24.22 -34.61 14.92
CA TYR A 205 25.50 -33.94 14.77
C TYR A 205 26.22 -33.77 16.14
N GLU A 206 26.08 -34.74 17.04
CA GLU A 206 26.77 -34.78 18.31
C GLU A 206 28.30 -34.86 18.12
#